data_77b2940f6f4a0357e5d6b5b8ff643f06
#
_entry.id   77b2940f6f4a0357e5d6b5b8ff643f06
#
_cell.length_a   1.000
_cell.length_b   1.000
_cell.length_c   1.000
_cell.angle_alpha   90.00
_cell.angle_beta   90.00
_cell.angle_gamma   90.00
#
_symmetry.space_group_name_H-M   'P 1'
#
loop_
_entity.id
_entity.type
_entity.pdbx_description
1 polymer ?
#
loop_
_entity_poly.entity_id
_entity_poly.type
_entity_poly.pdbx_seq_one_letter_code
_entity_poly.pdbx_strand_id
1 'polypeptide(L)'
;MTVVAGSPSTAGAAERMVSVVSADQHTGRLVRSVVVTTRRDVPGPVARPAAPAPTSASIAQPAPAISAAAIAEAVERAAAQHSLPPQLIHSVIKVESNYNPAAVSSKGALGLMQLIPSTARRFGVLDAFDPADNIQGGARYLRYLLDLYRGDYPLALAAYNAGEGAVAKYGTVPPYPETRNYLKLVARQLREAPPSAVEKPQPPAVPAITRPDDTTHVRAVLGDDGALRYVSQ
;
A
#
# COMPACT_ATOMS: atom_id res chain seq x y z
N MET A 1 -70.69 -24.01 -30.33
CA MET A 1 -70.35 -22.60 -30.10
C MET A 1 -69.22 -22.56 -29.10
N THR A 2 -67.98 -22.37 -29.60
CA THR A 2 -66.75 -22.45 -28.79
C THR A 2 -66.28 -21.02 -28.57
N VAL A 3 -66.21 -20.59 -27.33
CA VAL A 3 -65.66 -19.32 -26.91
C VAL A 3 -64.20 -19.55 -26.51
N VAL A 4 -63.26 -18.97 -27.26
CA VAL A 4 -61.84 -18.92 -26.91
C VAL A 4 -61.61 -17.69 -26.05
N ALA A 5 -61.22 -17.93 -24.79
CA ALA A 5 -60.80 -16.88 -23.89
C ALA A 5 -59.31 -16.64 -24.06
N GLY A 6 -58.98 -15.42 -24.48
CA GLY A 6 -57.59 -14.92 -24.56
C GLY A 6 -57.06 -14.62 -23.16
N SER A 7 -55.88 -15.13 -22.85
CA SER A 7 -55.17 -14.82 -21.61
C SER A 7 -54.46 -13.44 -21.71
N PRO A 8 -54.49 -12.63 -20.65
CA PRO A 8 -53.69 -11.37 -20.65
C PRO A 8 -52.25 -11.71 -20.34
N SER A 9 -51.33 -11.19 -21.16
CA SER A 9 -49.88 -11.19 -20.97
C SER A 9 -49.55 -10.23 -19.83
N THR A 10 -49.08 -10.80 -18.71
CA THR A 10 -48.52 -10.05 -17.58
C THR A 10 -47.13 -9.55 -17.96
N ALA A 11 -47.04 -8.27 -18.21
CA ALA A 11 -45.75 -7.59 -18.27
C ALA A 11 -45.07 -7.59 -16.90
N GLY A 12 -44.05 -8.38 -16.76
CA GLY A 12 -43.28 -8.46 -15.54
C GLY A 12 -42.55 -7.16 -15.23
N ALA A 13 -42.87 -6.58 -14.08
CA ALA A 13 -42.07 -5.48 -13.54
C ALA A 13 -40.65 -5.98 -13.24
N ALA A 14 -39.65 -5.39 -13.90
CA ALA A 14 -38.25 -5.71 -13.64
C ALA A 14 -37.86 -5.13 -12.28
N GLU A 15 -37.76 -5.98 -11.29
CA GLU A 15 -37.18 -5.64 -10.00
C GLU A 15 -35.68 -5.46 -10.14
N ARG A 16 -35.18 -4.28 -9.86
CA ARG A 16 -33.74 -4.01 -9.81
C ARG A 16 -33.27 -4.14 -8.37
N MET A 17 -32.49 -5.18 -8.08
CA MET A 17 -31.78 -5.33 -6.81
C MET A 17 -30.52 -4.49 -6.83
N VAL A 18 -30.44 -3.51 -5.95
CA VAL A 18 -29.21 -2.73 -5.72
C VAL A 18 -28.65 -3.14 -4.37
N SER A 19 -27.41 -3.62 -4.39
CA SER A 19 -26.68 -3.99 -3.17
C SER A 19 -25.90 -2.79 -2.68
N VAL A 20 -26.25 -2.27 -1.52
CA VAL A 20 -25.55 -1.16 -0.85
C VAL A 20 -24.82 -1.71 0.37
N VAL A 21 -23.53 -1.41 0.48
CA VAL A 21 -22.70 -1.74 1.65
C VAL A 21 -22.55 -0.45 2.46
N SER A 22 -23.03 -0.46 3.69
CA SER A 22 -22.88 0.65 4.64
C SER A 22 -22.19 0.17 5.92
N ALA A 23 -21.39 1.04 6.51
CA ALA A 23 -20.80 0.78 7.82
C ALA A 23 -21.82 1.11 8.92
N ASP A 24 -22.05 0.18 9.83
CA ASP A 24 -22.82 0.42 11.05
C ASP A 24 -22.03 1.40 11.94
N GLN A 25 -22.66 2.51 12.29
CA GLN A 25 -22.00 3.60 13.03
C GLN A 25 -21.70 3.25 14.49
N HIS A 26 -22.28 2.19 15.04
CA HIS A 26 -22.11 1.78 16.43
C HIS A 26 -21.10 0.65 16.60
N THR A 27 -20.99 -0.22 15.60
CA THR A 27 -20.14 -1.42 15.70
C THR A 27 -18.97 -1.40 14.73
N GLY A 28 -18.93 -0.46 13.77
CA GLY A 28 -17.92 -0.40 12.71
C GLY A 28 -18.00 -1.56 11.70
N ARG A 29 -19.03 -2.39 11.78
CA ARG A 29 -19.20 -3.57 10.93
C ARG A 29 -19.86 -3.19 9.61
N LEU A 30 -19.32 -3.66 8.50
CA LEU A 30 -19.96 -3.49 7.20
C LEU A 30 -21.19 -4.40 7.10
N VAL A 31 -22.36 -3.78 6.90
CA VAL A 31 -23.63 -4.47 6.69
C VAL A 31 -24.01 -4.32 5.22
N ARG A 32 -24.22 -5.45 4.55
CA ARG A 32 -24.73 -5.48 3.18
C ARG A 32 -26.24 -5.46 3.22
N SER A 33 -26.85 -4.37 2.79
CA SER A 33 -28.30 -4.24 2.62
C SER A 33 -28.68 -4.37 1.15
N VAL A 34 -29.67 -5.20 0.87
CA VAL A 34 -30.27 -5.32 -0.46
C VAL A 34 -31.52 -4.46 -0.46
N VAL A 35 -31.51 -3.36 -1.22
CA VAL A 35 -32.68 -2.50 -1.40
C VAL A 35 -33.38 -2.91 -2.70
N VAL A 36 -34.60 -3.42 -2.56
CA VAL A 36 -35.49 -3.70 -3.69
C VAL A 36 -36.29 -2.44 -3.97
N THR A 37 -36.00 -1.78 -5.08
CA THR A 37 -36.76 -0.59 -5.51
C THR A 37 -37.86 -1.04 -6.44
N THR A 38 -39.11 -1.07 -5.96
CA THR A 38 -40.29 -1.17 -6.79
C THR A 38 -40.68 0.23 -7.27
N ARG A 39 -40.68 0.42 -8.56
CA ARG A 39 -41.15 1.67 -9.19
C ARG A 39 -42.69 1.70 -9.08
N ARG A 40 -43.19 2.55 -8.19
CA ARG A 40 -44.64 2.87 -8.17
C ARG A 40 -44.91 3.87 -9.29
N ASP A 41 -45.69 3.47 -10.26
CA ASP A 41 -46.23 4.38 -11.28
C ASP A 41 -47.11 5.43 -10.62
N VAL A 42 -46.72 6.67 -10.73
CA VAL A 42 -47.58 7.81 -10.40
C VAL A 42 -48.15 8.35 -11.73
N PRO A 43 -49.46 8.47 -11.90
CA PRO A 43 -50.04 9.02 -13.12
C PRO A 43 -49.75 10.52 -13.21
N GLY A 44 -49.29 10.98 -14.40
CA GLY A 44 -49.15 12.38 -14.71
C GLY A 44 -50.47 13.11 -14.85
N PRO A 45 -50.54 14.37 -14.94
CA PRO A 45 -50.11 15.08 -16.12
C PRO A 45 -49.60 16.52 -15.84
N VAL A 46 -48.95 17.15 -16.71
CA VAL A 46 -49.19 18.48 -17.28
C VAL A 46 -47.99 18.88 -18.12
N ALA A 47 -48.24 19.16 -19.38
CA ALA A 47 -47.27 19.63 -20.34
C ALA A 47 -46.64 20.95 -19.89
N ARG A 48 -45.30 21.02 -19.91
CA ARG A 48 -44.52 22.24 -19.81
C ARG A 48 -43.54 22.29 -20.98
N PRO A 49 -43.36 23.48 -21.62
CA PRO A 49 -42.66 23.56 -22.90
C PRO A 49 -41.19 23.15 -22.82
N ALA A 50 -40.75 22.56 -23.93
CA ALA A 50 -39.42 22.01 -24.13
C ALA A 50 -38.30 23.02 -23.88
N ALA A 51 -37.44 22.71 -22.93
CA ALA A 51 -36.10 23.25 -22.86
C ALA A 51 -35.18 22.37 -23.74
N PRO A 52 -34.15 22.93 -24.38
CA PRO A 52 -33.31 22.19 -25.31
C PRO A 52 -32.60 21.03 -24.57
N ALA A 53 -32.56 19.89 -25.25
CA ALA A 53 -31.90 18.69 -24.77
C ALA A 53 -30.43 18.97 -24.39
N PRO A 54 -29.95 18.49 -23.23
CA PRO A 54 -28.52 18.46 -22.99
C PRO A 54 -27.91 17.44 -23.95
N THR A 55 -27.06 17.94 -24.80
CA THR A 55 -26.20 17.22 -25.73
C THR A 55 -25.47 16.11 -25.01
N SER A 56 -25.53 14.92 -25.57
CA SER A 56 -24.68 13.76 -25.40
C SER A 56 -24.05 13.55 -24.02
N ALA A 57 -24.62 12.59 -23.28
CA ALA A 57 -23.93 11.92 -22.25
C ALA A 57 -22.53 11.52 -22.77
N SER A 58 -21.50 12.17 -22.25
CA SER A 58 -20.16 11.68 -22.29
C SER A 58 -20.24 10.27 -21.73
N ILE A 59 -20.01 9.28 -22.58
CA ILE A 59 -19.81 7.89 -22.18
C ILE A 59 -18.69 8.00 -21.15
N ALA A 60 -19.01 7.70 -19.89
CA ALA A 60 -18.01 7.59 -18.83
C ALA A 60 -16.95 6.63 -19.36
N GLN A 61 -15.81 7.18 -19.75
CA GLN A 61 -14.65 6.37 -20.08
C GLN A 61 -14.38 5.51 -18.86
N PRO A 62 -14.20 4.19 -19.01
CA PRO A 62 -13.74 3.38 -17.89
C PRO A 62 -12.50 4.07 -17.34
N ALA A 63 -12.48 4.30 -16.04
CA ALA A 63 -11.33 4.91 -15.37
C ALA A 63 -10.06 4.22 -15.90
N PRO A 64 -9.04 4.97 -16.35
CA PRO A 64 -7.88 4.39 -16.99
C PRO A 64 -7.34 3.31 -16.08
N ALA A 65 -7.22 2.10 -16.61
CA ALA A 65 -6.60 0.99 -15.88
C ALA A 65 -5.24 1.50 -15.41
N ILE A 66 -5.07 1.58 -14.08
CA ILE A 66 -3.86 2.16 -13.49
C ILE A 66 -2.69 1.34 -14.02
N SER A 67 -1.80 2.02 -14.74
CA SER A 67 -0.69 1.33 -15.39
C SER A 67 0.30 0.82 -14.34
N ALA A 68 0.92 -0.33 -14.62
CA ALA A 68 2.00 -0.84 -13.77
C ALA A 68 3.12 0.21 -13.56
N ALA A 69 3.35 1.07 -14.57
CA ALA A 69 4.30 2.18 -14.48
C ALA A 69 3.89 3.22 -13.42
N ALA A 70 2.60 3.57 -13.33
CA ALA A 70 2.12 4.50 -12.30
C ALA A 70 2.27 3.94 -10.88
N ILE A 71 2.04 2.64 -10.70
CA ILE A 71 2.27 1.97 -9.42
C ILE A 71 3.77 1.99 -9.07
N ALA A 72 4.64 1.66 -10.03
CA ALA A 72 6.08 1.67 -9.81
C ALA A 72 6.57 3.07 -9.41
N GLU A 73 6.13 4.12 -10.11
CA GLU A 73 6.45 5.50 -9.76
C GLU A 73 5.96 5.91 -8.37
N ALA A 74 4.75 5.48 -7.99
CA ALA A 74 4.22 5.72 -6.64
C ALA A 74 5.05 5.01 -5.56
N VAL A 75 5.52 3.79 -5.84
CA VAL A 75 6.42 3.04 -4.95
C VAL A 75 7.76 3.74 -4.79
N GLU A 76 8.39 4.18 -5.89
CA GLU A 76 9.67 4.90 -5.82
C GLU A 76 9.56 6.20 -5.02
N ARG A 77 8.48 6.97 -5.23
CA ARG A 77 8.22 8.18 -4.43
C ARG A 77 8.04 7.87 -2.95
N ALA A 78 7.22 6.88 -2.60
CA ALA A 78 6.98 6.49 -1.22
C ALA A 78 8.25 5.93 -0.56
N ALA A 79 9.03 5.14 -1.27
CA ALA A 79 10.31 4.61 -0.83
C ALA A 79 11.29 5.72 -0.46
N ALA A 80 11.45 6.71 -1.36
CA ALA A 80 12.31 7.86 -1.11
C ALA A 80 11.84 8.70 0.09
N GLN A 81 10.54 8.99 0.17
CA GLN A 81 9.97 9.82 1.25
C GLN A 81 10.07 9.17 2.63
N HIS A 82 9.95 7.84 2.69
CA HIS A 82 9.96 7.11 3.96
C HIS A 82 11.26 6.34 4.22
N SER A 83 12.30 6.57 3.42
CA SER A 83 13.60 5.89 3.54
C SER A 83 13.43 4.36 3.64
N LEU A 84 12.64 3.80 2.74
CA LEU A 84 12.40 2.36 2.61
C LEU A 84 13.01 1.85 1.31
N PRO A 85 13.49 0.60 1.27
CA PRO A 85 13.83 -0.04 0.01
C PRO A 85 12.58 -0.19 -0.88
N PRO A 86 12.58 0.27 -2.15
CA PRO A 86 11.44 0.09 -3.05
C PRO A 86 11.01 -1.37 -3.18
N GLN A 87 11.98 -2.29 -3.21
CA GLN A 87 11.74 -3.73 -3.27
C GLN A 87 10.93 -4.25 -2.09
N LEU A 88 11.09 -3.65 -0.89
CA LEU A 88 10.29 -4.03 0.27
C LEU A 88 8.82 -3.68 0.05
N ILE A 89 8.54 -2.47 -0.44
CA ILE A 89 7.17 -2.02 -0.74
C ILE A 89 6.56 -2.89 -1.84
N HIS A 90 7.30 -3.15 -2.92
CA HIS A 90 6.87 -4.06 -3.99
C HIS A 90 6.56 -5.46 -3.47
N SER A 91 7.40 -6.01 -2.58
CA SER A 91 7.20 -7.34 -2.01
C SER A 91 5.94 -7.40 -1.13
N VAL A 92 5.68 -6.36 -0.35
CA VAL A 92 4.45 -6.24 0.44
C VAL A 92 3.24 -6.17 -0.49
N ILE A 93 3.21 -5.27 -1.48
CA ILE A 93 2.11 -5.13 -2.44
C ILE A 93 1.84 -6.47 -3.16
N LYS A 94 2.90 -7.17 -3.57
CA LYS A 94 2.77 -8.47 -4.24
C LYS A 94 2.08 -9.51 -3.36
N VAL A 95 2.43 -9.57 -2.08
CA VAL A 95 1.87 -10.54 -1.13
C VAL A 95 0.47 -10.15 -0.69
N GLU A 96 0.21 -8.85 -0.49
CA GLU A 96 -1.07 -8.34 0.02
C GLU A 96 -2.20 -8.41 -1.03
N SER A 97 -1.94 -7.93 -2.23
CA SER A 97 -2.99 -7.76 -3.26
C SER A 97 -2.66 -8.36 -4.62
N ASN A 98 -1.44 -8.84 -4.82
CA ASN A 98 -0.92 -9.19 -6.14
C ASN A 98 -1.08 -8.02 -7.15
N TYR A 99 -0.84 -6.79 -6.69
CA TYR A 99 -1.00 -5.55 -7.45
C TYR A 99 -2.45 -5.21 -7.88
N ASN A 100 -3.46 -5.74 -7.18
CA ASN A 100 -4.85 -5.38 -7.42
C ASN A 100 -5.24 -4.15 -6.57
N PRO A 101 -5.44 -2.95 -7.16
CA PRO A 101 -5.80 -1.75 -6.41
C PRO A 101 -7.22 -1.81 -5.83
N ALA A 102 -8.10 -2.63 -6.40
CA ALA A 102 -9.47 -2.82 -5.92
C ALA A 102 -9.62 -4.00 -4.94
N ALA A 103 -8.51 -4.56 -4.44
CA ALA A 103 -8.55 -5.71 -3.55
C ALA A 103 -9.25 -5.38 -2.22
N VAL A 104 -10.13 -6.30 -1.79
CA VAL A 104 -10.82 -6.24 -0.50
C VAL A 104 -10.72 -7.61 0.16
N SER A 105 -10.13 -7.68 1.35
CA SER A 105 -10.04 -8.92 2.09
C SER A 105 -11.30 -9.23 2.90
N SER A 106 -11.44 -10.47 3.36
CA SER A 106 -12.52 -10.87 4.27
C SER A 106 -12.48 -10.15 5.63
N LYS A 107 -11.31 -9.62 6.00
CA LYS A 107 -11.09 -8.82 7.21
C LYS A 107 -11.32 -7.32 6.99
N GLY A 108 -11.72 -6.91 5.78
CA GLY A 108 -11.97 -5.51 5.42
C GLY A 108 -10.71 -4.70 5.13
N ALA A 109 -9.57 -5.34 4.84
CA ALA A 109 -8.39 -4.65 4.37
C ALA A 109 -8.55 -4.25 2.89
N LEU A 110 -8.02 -3.10 2.50
CA LEU A 110 -8.32 -2.41 1.25
C LEU A 110 -7.06 -2.07 0.45
N GLY A 111 -7.17 -2.19 -0.87
CA GLY A 111 -6.22 -1.67 -1.84
C GLY A 111 -4.91 -2.46 -1.96
N LEU A 112 -3.90 -1.82 -2.56
CA LEU A 112 -2.63 -2.46 -2.92
C LEU A 112 -1.86 -3.01 -1.72
N MET A 113 -1.79 -2.27 -0.63
CA MET A 113 -1.08 -2.63 0.60
C MET A 113 -2.01 -3.14 1.71
N GLN A 114 -3.27 -3.44 1.38
CA GLN A 114 -4.27 -4.05 2.27
C GLN A 114 -4.37 -3.37 3.64
N LEU A 115 -4.61 -2.07 3.61
CA LEU A 115 -4.80 -1.31 4.84
C LEU A 115 -6.21 -1.49 5.39
N ILE A 116 -6.33 -1.87 6.66
CA ILE A 116 -7.63 -1.82 7.34
C ILE A 116 -8.07 -0.36 7.54
N PRO A 117 -9.37 -0.03 7.52
CA PRO A 117 -9.85 1.35 7.55
C PRO A 117 -9.32 2.20 8.71
N SER A 118 -9.12 1.61 9.89
CA SER A 118 -8.54 2.31 11.03
C SER A 118 -7.07 2.68 10.81
N THR A 119 -6.28 1.76 10.23
CA THR A 119 -4.88 2.02 9.86
C THR A 119 -4.80 3.05 8.73
N ALA A 120 -5.62 2.92 7.70
CA ALA A 120 -5.70 3.87 6.60
C ALA A 120 -5.92 5.30 7.12
N ARG A 121 -6.92 5.52 7.97
CA ARG A 121 -7.17 6.82 8.60
C ARG A 121 -6.01 7.30 9.46
N ARG A 122 -5.42 6.43 10.29
CA ARG A 122 -4.28 6.77 11.15
C ARG A 122 -3.08 7.28 10.36
N PHE A 123 -2.86 6.72 9.18
CA PHE A 123 -1.74 7.07 8.30
C PHE A 123 -2.14 8.00 7.15
N GLY A 124 -3.29 8.69 7.25
CA GLY A 124 -3.68 9.79 6.38
C GLY A 124 -4.10 9.37 4.97
N VAL A 125 -4.57 8.14 4.79
CA VAL A 125 -5.14 7.66 3.53
C VAL A 125 -6.57 8.17 3.40
N LEU A 126 -6.85 8.93 2.36
CA LEU A 126 -8.17 9.49 2.07
C LEU A 126 -9.00 8.54 1.21
N ASP A 127 -8.38 7.94 0.21
CA ASP A 127 -8.98 6.90 -0.64
C ASP A 127 -8.08 5.65 -0.66
N ALA A 128 -8.52 4.60 0.02
CA ALA A 128 -7.78 3.35 0.09
C ALA A 128 -7.72 2.58 -1.24
N PHE A 129 -8.51 2.97 -2.24
CA PHE A 129 -8.48 2.39 -3.59
C PHE A 129 -7.68 3.24 -4.58
N ASP A 130 -7.33 4.49 -4.22
CA ASP A 130 -6.32 5.24 -4.97
C ASP A 130 -4.94 4.63 -4.71
N PRO A 131 -4.22 4.19 -5.76
CA PRO A 131 -2.94 3.51 -5.62
C PRO A 131 -1.86 4.36 -4.96
N ALA A 132 -1.78 5.64 -5.31
CA ALA A 132 -0.75 6.51 -4.77
C ALA A 132 -1.00 6.78 -3.29
N ASP A 133 -2.25 7.01 -2.91
CA ASP A 133 -2.64 7.28 -1.53
C ASP A 133 -2.46 6.03 -0.65
N ASN A 134 -2.88 4.87 -1.16
CA ASN A 134 -2.72 3.59 -0.47
C ASN A 134 -1.25 3.21 -0.25
N ILE A 135 -0.40 3.36 -1.29
CA ILE A 135 1.04 3.09 -1.20
C ILE A 135 1.71 4.05 -0.22
N GLN A 136 1.37 5.32 -0.26
CA GLN A 136 1.90 6.31 0.68
C GLN A 136 1.56 5.99 2.14
N GLY A 137 0.29 5.69 2.40
CA GLY A 137 -0.15 5.32 3.74
C GLY A 137 0.47 4.02 4.24
N GLY A 138 0.54 3.01 3.37
CA GLY A 138 1.16 1.72 3.68
C GLY A 138 2.66 1.82 3.94
N ALA A 139 3.38 2.61 3.13
CA ALA A 139 4.81 2.87 3.34
C ALA A 139 5.05 3.63 4.65
N ARG A 140 4.23 4.63 4.97
CA ARG A 140 4.29 5.36 6.24
C ARG A 140 4.05 4.44 7.44
N TYR A 141 3.08 3.54 7.34
CA TYR A 141 2.82 2.54 8.37
C TYR A 141 4.00 1.57 8.52
N LEU A 142 4.55 1.08 7.42
CA LEU A 142 5.71 0.18 7.43
C LEU A 142 6.95 0.86 8.04
N ARG A 143 7.20 2.14 7.71
CA ARG A 143 8.29 2.94 8.34
C ARG A 143 8.09 3.07 9.83
N TYR A 144 6.88 3.45 10.26
CA TYR A 144 6.52 3.53 11.67
C TYR A 144 6.81 2.20 12.42
N LEU A 145 6.45 1.06 11.83
CA LEU A 145 6.71 -0.25 12.43
C LEU A 145 8.21 -0.56 12.49
N LEU A 146 8.97 -0.23 11.46
CA LEU A 146 10.42 -0.42 11.48
C LEU A 146 11.08 0.45 12.55
N ASP A 147 10.60 1.66 12.77
CA ASP A 147 11.10 2.51 13.86
C ASP A 147 10.73 1.94 15.23
N LEU A 148 9.48 1.48 15.39
CA LEU A 148 8.98 0.87 16.62
C LEU A 148 9.81 -0.36 17.02
N TYR A 149 10.18 -1.19 16.05
CA TYR A 149 10.95 -2.42 16.26
C TYR A 149 12.45 -2.25 15.95
N ARG A 150 12.97 -1.01 15.94
CA ARG A 150 14.41 -0.70 15.83
C ARG A 150 15.08 -1.33 14.60
N GLY A 151 14.37 -1.37 13.47
CA GLY A 151 14.85 -1.95 12.23
C GLY A 151 14.75 -3.47 12.13
N ASP A 152 14.10 -4.14 13.08
CA ASP A 152 13.82 -5.58 12.99
C ASP A 152 12.72 -5.83 11.96
N TYR A 153 13.11 -6.19 10.74
CA TYR A 153 12.19 -6.45 9.62
C TYR A 153 11.19 -7.59 9.92
N PRO A 154 11.61 -8.75 10.48
CA PRO A 154 10.69 -9.80 10.88
C PRO A 154 9.60 -9.33 11.84
N LEU A 155 9.93 -8.56 12.86
CA LEU A 155 8.95 -8.04 13.82
C LEU A 155 8.05 -6.97 13.19
N ALA A 156 8.61 -6.05 12.40
CA ALA A 156 7.85 -5.02 11.70
C ALA A 156 6.84 -5.63 10.72
N LEU A 157 7.26 -6.60 9.91
CA LEU A 157 6.37 -7.30 8.97
C LEU A 157 5.34 -8.18 9.68
N ALA A 158 5.70 -8.79 10.82
CA ALA A 158 4.74 -9.52 11.65
C ALA A 158 3.68 -8.59 12.22
N ALA A 159 4.06 -7.39 12.67
CA ALA A 159 3.14 -6.37 13.16
C ALA A 159 2.28 -5.79 12.03
N TYR A 160 2.83 -5.64 10.84
CA TYR A 160 2.08 -5.21 9.66
C TYR A 160 0.90 -6.16 9.38
N ASN A 161 1.16 -7.46 9.39
CA ASN A 161 0.15 -8.48 9.09
C ASN A 161 -0.77 -8.81 10.27
N ALA A 162 -0.22 -8.98 11.48
CA ALA A 162 -0.96 -9.44 12.65
C ALA A 162 -1.41 -8.31 13.59
N GLY A 163 -0.91 -7.10 13.37
CA GLY A 163 -1.12 -5.94 14.25
C GLY A 163 -0.05 -5.83 15.36
N GLU A 164 0.23 -4.59 15.75
CA GLU A 164 1.20 -4.23 16.80
C GLU A 164 0.91 -4.93 18.12
N GLY A 165 -0.39 -5.04 18.49
CA GLY A 165 -0.83 -5.67 19.74
C GLY A 165 -0.49 -7.16 19.82
N ALA A 166 -0.50 -7.87 18.68
CA ALA A 166 -0.12 -9.27 18.61
C ALA A 166 1.39 -9.43 18.87
N VAL A 167 2.23 -8.63 18.24
CA VAL A 167 3.68 -8.66 18.47
C VAL A 167 4.01 -8.23 19.90
N ALA A 168 3.37 -7.20 20.42
CA ALA A 168 3.55 -6.76 21.81
C ALA A 168 3.19 -7.86 22.83
N LYS A 169 2.09 -8.60 22.57
CA LYS A 169 1.65 -9.71 23.44
C LYS A 169 2.66 -10.84 23.52
N TYR A 170 3.30 -11.18 22.40
CA TYR A 170 4.22 -12.32 22.34
C TYR A 170 5.70 -11.93 22.54
N GLY A 171 6.03 -10.65 22.42
CA GLY A 171 7.42 -10.15 22.46
C GLY A 171 8.28 -10.63 21.28
N THR A 172 7.70 -11.33 20.33
CA THR A 172 8.34 -11.92 19.15
C THR A 172 7.30 -12.07 18.02
N VAL A 173 7.73 -12.66 16.89
CA VAL A 173 6.81 -13.03 15.82
C VAL A 173 5.71 -13.94 16.38
N PRO A 174 4.43 -13.53 16.31
CA PRO A 174 3.32 -14.32 16.82
C PRO A 174 3.27 -15.73 16.20
N PRO A 175 2.88 -16.77 16.97
CA PRO A 175 2.83 -18.14 16.46
C PRO A 175 1.66 -18.42 15.54
N TYR A 176 1.16 -17.39 14.85
CA TYR A 176 0.05 -17.51 13.90
C TYR A 176 0.55 -18.10 12.57
N PRO A 177 -0.05 -19.19 12.07
CA PRO A 177 0.35 -19.79 10.79
C PRO A 177 0.29 -18.80 9.63
N GLU A 178 -0.74 -17.94 9.59
CA GLU A 178 -0.91 -16.89 8.59
C GLU A 178 0.28 -15.92 8.58
N THR A 179 0.64 -15.38 9.75
CA THR A 179 1.74 -14.41 9.88
C THR A 179 3.10 -15.03 9.54
N ARG A 180 3.35 -16.25 9.98
CA ARG A 180 4.59 -16.96 9.64
C ARG A 180 4.70 -17.23 8.13
N ASN A 181 3.58 -17.58 7.48
CA ASN A 181 3.54 -17.76 6.03
C ASN A 181 3.74 -16.43 5.31
N TYR A 182 3.11 -15.36 5.78
CA TYR A 182 3.28 -14.01 5.26
C TYR A 182 4.76 -13.59 5.23
N LEU A 183 5.47 -13.76 6.34
CA LEU A 183 6.90 -13.47 6.41
C LEU A 183 7.73 -14.26 5.39
N LYS A 184 7.43 -15.55 5.22
CA LYS A 184 8.11 -16.39 4.21
C LYS A 184 7.84 -15.89 2.79
N LEU A 185 6.62 -15.48 2.49
CA LEU A 185 6.22 -14.97 1.18
C LEU A 185 6.92 -13.63 0.87
N VAL A 186 6.90 -12.67 1.80
CA VAL A 186 7.60 -11.40 1.63
C VAL A 186 9.11 -11.61 1.48
N ALA A 187 9.72 -12.44 2.32
CA ALA A 187 11.15 -12.75 2.21
C ALA A 187 11.52 -13.45 0.88
N ARG A 188 10.62 -14.25 0.32
CA ARG A 188 10.80 -14.84 -1.01
C ARG A 188 10.76 -13.77 -2.09
N GLN A 189 9.76 -12.89 -2.07
CA GLN A 189 9.64 -11.82 -3.05
C GLN A 189 10.84 -10.86 -3.02
N LEU A 190 11.35 -10.54 -1.82
CA LEU A 190 12.57 -9.73 -1.67
C LEU A 190 13.81 -10.36 -2.32
N ARG A 191 13.93 -11.68 -2.30
CA ARG A 191 15.05 -12.39 -2.94
C ARG A 191 14.89 -12.53 -4.46
N GLU A 192 13.65 -12.64 -4.91
CA GLU A 192 13.31 -12.79 -6.34
C GLU A 192 13.30 -11.44 -7.08
N ALA A 193 13.18 -10.32 -6.34
CA ALA A 193 13.24 -9.00 -6.93
C ALA A 193 14.64 -8.76 -7.53
N PRO A 194 14.75 -8.33 -8.80
CA PRO A 194 16.03 -7.93 -9.34
C PRO A 194 16.62 -6.83 -8.45
N PRO A 195 17.95 -6.80 -8.23
CA PRO A 195 18.54 -5.73 -7.49
C PRO A 195 18.17 -4.43 -8.19
N SER A 196 17.35 -3.61 -7.53
CA SER A 196 17.08 -2.25 -7.99
C SER A 196 18.42 -1.58 -8.15
N ALA A 197 18.59 -0.79 -9.20
CA ALA A 197 19.75 0.07 -9.40
C ALA A 197 19.80 1.20 -8.36
N VAL A 198 19.57 0.85 -7.11
CA VAL A 198 19.98 1.70 -6.00
C VAL A 198 21.44 1.37 -5.78
N GLU A 199 22.26 2.16 -6.46
CA GLU A 199 23.64 2.40 -6.10
C GLU A 199 23.78 2.22 -4.57
N LYS A 200 24.56 1.21 -4.16
CA LYS A 200 25.00 1.10 -2.76
C LYS A 200 25.40 2.51 -2.34
N PRO A 201 24.98 3.00 -1.15
CA PRO A 201 25.51 4.27 -0.67
C PRO A 201 27.02 4.15 -0.80
N GLN A 202 27.54 4.77 -1.82
CA GLN A 202 28.99 4.89 -2.00
C GLN A 202 29.41 5.66 -0.76
N PRO A 203 30.25 5.10 0.13
CA PRO A 203 30.71 5.88 1.26
C PRO A 203 31.21 7.21 0.66
N PRO A 204 30.89 8.36 1.27
CA PRO A 204 31.25 9.65 0.70
C PRO A 204 32.69 9.53 0.24
N ALA A 205 32.92 9.81 -1.05
CA ALA A 205 34.25 9.79 -1.61
C ALA A 205 35.08 10.69 -0.71
N VAL A 206 35.83 10.07 0.19
CA VAL A 206 36.87 10.82 0.92
C VAL A 206 37.70 11.42 -0.19
N PRO A 207 37.80 12.77 -0.29
CA PRO A 207 38.66 13.39 -1.28
C PRO A 207 39.98 12.68 -1.13
N ALA A 208 40.47 12.12 -2.23
CA ALA A 208 41.81 11.53 -2.25
C ALA A 208 42.74 12.57 -1.66
N ILE A 209 43.14 12.35 -0.41
CA ILE A 209 44.23 13.13 0.16
C ILE A 209 45.39 12.73 -0.71
N THR A 210 45.70 13.61 -1.69
CA THR A 210 46.94 13.54 -2.42
C THR A 210 48.03 13.62 -1.36
N ARG A 211 48.58 12.47 -1.01
CA ARG A 211 49.77 12.46 -0.16
C ARG A 211 50.80 13.26 -0.92
N PRO A 212 51.26 14.37 -0.39
CA PRO A 212 52.49 14.93 -0.89
C PRO A 212 53.52 13.83 -0.72
N ASP A 213 54.25 13.57 -1.78
CA ASP A 213 55.40 12.67 -1.84
C ASP A 213 56.53 13.29 -1.02
N ASP A 214 56.39 13.19 0.29
CA ASP A 214 57.37 13.63 1.24
C ASP A 214 57.62 12.44 2.18
N THR A 215 58.43 11.53 1.69
CA THR A 215 59.00 10.44 2.48
C THR A 215 60.05 11.02 3.44
N THR A 216 59.57 11.83 4.39
CA THR A 216 60.38 12.18 5.55
C THR A 216 60.45 10.93 6.43
N HIS A 217 61.50 10.14 6.25
CA HIS A 217 61.76 9.00 7.10
C HIS A 217 62.10 9.51 8.48
N VAL A 218 61.14 9.44 9.39
CA VAL A 218 61.37 9.72 10.79
C VAL A 218 62.05 8.48 11.42
N ARG A 219 63.29 8.64 11.86
CA ARG A 219 64.05 7.59 12.54
C ARG A 219 64.14 7.91 14.04
N ALA A 220 63.81 6.93 14.83
CA ALA A 220 64.04 7.02 16.28
C ALA A 220 65.51 6.78 16.60
N VAL A 221 66.15 7.72 17.27
CA VAL A 221 67.52 7.62 17.73
C VAL A 221 67.52 7.69 19.26
N LEU A 222 68.24 6.78 19.89
CA LEU A 222 68.45 6.79 21.34
C LEU A 222 69.59 7.74 21.67
N GLY A 223 69.32 8.82 22.42
CA GLY A 223 70.34 9.75 22.88
C GLY A 223 71.23 9.16 23.96
N ASP A 224 72.40 9.71 24.18
CA ASP A 224 73.36 9.28 25.22
C ASP A 224 72.79 9.41 26.65
N ASP A 225 71.70 10.13 26.81
CA ASP A 225 70.91 10.33 28.02
C ASP A 225 69.81 9.26 28.21
N GLY A 226 69.72 8.26 27.31
CA GLY A 226 68.70 7.21 27.31
C GLY A 226 67.36 7.65 26.84
N ALA A 227 67.17 8.88 26.32
CA ALA A 227 65.89 9.36 25.81
C ALA A 227 65.74 9.09 24.30
N LEU A 228 64.57 8.63 23.88
CA LEU A 228 64.23 8.44 22.46
C LEU A 228 63.90 9.79 21.83
N ARG A 229 64.64 10.15 20.79
CA ARG A 229 64.44 11.34 19.96
C ARG A 229 64.09 10.93 18.54
N TYR A 230 63.16 11.63 17.92
CA TYR A 230 62.73 11.39 16.53
C TYR A 230 63.40 12.47 15.66
N VAL A 231 64.16 12.09 14.66
CA VAL A 231 64.81 12.97 13.71
C VAL A 231 64.30 12.68 12.30
N SER A 232 63.97 13.74 11.54
CA SER A 232 63.59 13.67 10.13
C SER A 232 64.79 13.92 9.25
N GLN A 233 65.01 13.10 8.24
CA GLN A 233 65.99 13.33 7.15
C GLN A 233 65.24 13.67 5.86
#